data_ee8b74e9b531cde1e69c9424c1b0f139
#
_entry.id   ee8b74e9b531cde1e69c9424c1b0f139
#
_cell.length_a   1.000
_cell.length_b   1.000
_cell.length_c   1.000
_cell.angle_alpha   90.00
_cell.angle_beta   90.00
_cell.angle_gamma   90.00
#
_symmetry.space_group_name_H-M   'P 1'
#
loop_
_entity.id
_entity.type
_entity.pdbx_description
1 polymer ?
#
loop_
_entity_poly.entity_id
_entity_poly.type
_entity_poly.pdbx_seq_one_letter_code
_entity_poly.pdbx_strand_id
1 'polypeptide(L)'
;KCTYLPTYGLTYLHLGDSDLARLKTNTKLKPSKKADLQVVKPVKTTKYSDIDLNNWKAYDHIKTDTLWEFPSRLREGGHSNEYHGNYIPQIAQQLYERFTKKGDIVLDLFFGSGTSGIEAVNMGRRCIGVELKDELAEHVSEKFTPKQLVTDMRIICADSASEEVGEKVQCALDIMGEEKAQFLVLHPPYDDI
;
A
#
# COMPACT_ATOMS: atom_id res chain seq x y z
N LYS A 1 5.88 -11.22 -21.17
CA LYS A 1 4.85 -12.06 -20.49
C LYS A 1 5.37 -12.33 -19.11
N CYS A 2 4.94 -11.54 -18.13
CA CYS A 2 5.27 -11.78 -16.73
C CYS A 2 4.53 -13.02 -16.25
N THR A 3 5.24 -14.14 -16.13
CA THR A 3 4.73 -15.33 -15.45
C THR A 3 5.16 -15.26 -14.01
N TYR A 4 4.32 -14.71 -13.16
CA TYR A 4 4.48 -14.78 -11.71
C TYR A 4 3.95 -16.16 -11.28
N LEU A 5 4.85 -17.04 -10.86
CA LEU A 5 4.48 -18.28 -10.17
C LEU A 5 4.42 -17.94 -8.67
N PRO A 6 3.25 -17.95 -8.03
CA PRO A 6 3.19 -17.87 -6.58
C PRO A 6 3.65 -19.20 -6.00
N THR A 7 4.70 -19.17 -5.20
CA THR A 7 5.27 -20.32 -4.51
C THR A 7 4.43 -20.80 -3.32
N TYR A 8 3.24 -20.28 -3.11
CA TYR A 8 2.40 -20.65 -1.96
C TYR A 8 1.00 -21.04 -2.40
N GLY A 9 0.59 -22.20 -1.97
CA GLY A 9 -0.60 -23.00 -2.26
C GLY A 9 -1.98 -22.34 -2.31
N LEU A 10 -2.11 -21.19 -2.92
CA LEU A 10 -3.37 -20.61 -3.33
C LEU A 10 -3.63 -21.03 -4.78
N THR A 11 -4.59 -21.90 -4.96
CA THR A 11 -5.09 -22.34 -6.26
C THR A 11 -5.58 -21.13 -7.05
N TYR A 12 -4.77 -20.59 -7.94
CA TYR A 12 -5.22 -19.63 -8.92
C TYR A 12 -6.06 -20.36 -9.96
N LEU A 13 -7.33 -19.99 -10.03
CA LEU A 13 -8.15 -20.29 -11.20
C LEU A 13 -7.52 -19.56 -12.40
N HIS A 14 -6.94 -20.35 -13.30
CA HIS A 14 -6.45 -19.86 -14.59
C HIS A 14 -7.69 -19.51 -15.43
N LEU A 15 -8.11 -18.25 -15.38
CA LEU A 15 -9.15 -17.75 -16.28
C LEU A 15 -8.51 -17.58 -17.66
N GLY A 16 -8.88 -18.45 -18.59
CA GLY A 16 -8.50 -18.31 -19.98
C GLY A 16 -9.13 -17.07 -20.61
N ASP A 17 -8.58 -16.63 -21.76
CA ASP A 17 -9.08 -15.45 -22.50
C ASP A 17 -10.59 -15.46 -22.81
N SER A 18 -11.22 -16.65 -22.83
CA SER A 18 -12.66 -16.86 -22.97
C SER A 18 -13.48 -16.41 -21.76
N ASP A 19 -12.90 -16.42 -20.54
CA ASP A 19 -13.61 -16.07 -19.31
C ASP A 19 -13.62 -14.55 -19.06
N LEU A 20 -12.61 -13.85 -19.52
CA LEU A 20 -12.56 -12.36 -19.53
C LEU A 20 -13.60 -11.74 -20.47
N ALA A 21 -13.92 -12.42 -21.56
CA ALA A 21 -14.96 -11.96 -22.49
C ALA A 21 -16.37 -12.09 -21.90
N ARG A 22 -16.61 -13.08 -21.04
CA ARG A 22 -17.91 -13.35 -20.41
C ARG A 22 -18.27 -12.34 -19.30
N LEU A 23 -17.27 -11.76 -18.62
CA LEU A 23 -17.50 -10.75 -17.58
C LEU A 23 -17.88 -9.37 -18.13
N LYS A 24 -17.66 -9.12 -19.42
CA LYS A 24 -17.99 -7.83 -20.07
C LYS A 24 -19.44 -7.68 -20.57
N THR A 25 -20.24 -8.75 -20.52
CA THR A 25 -21.55 -8.74 -21.19
C THR A 25 -22.80 -8.75 -20.30
N ASN A 26 -22.69 -8.75 -18.97
CA ASN A 26 -23.86 -8.89 -18.11
C ASN A 26 -23.92 -7.86 -16.98
N THR A 27 -24.02 -6.57 -17.30
CA THR A 27 -24.53 -5.58 -16.33
C THR A 27 -25.37 -4.51 -17.04
N LYS A 28 -26.59 -4.89 -17.45
CA LYS A 28 -27.66 -3.91 -17.61
C LYS A 28 -28.25 -3.62 -16.23
N LEU A 29 -27.66 -2.69 -15.50
CA LEU A 29 -28.25 -2.10 -14.30
C LEU A 29 -29.39 -1.17 -14.73
N LYS A 30 -30.61 -1.45 -14.23
CA LYS A 30 -31.74 -0.54 -14.37
C LYS A 30 -31.44 0.75 -13.58
N PRO A 31 -31.81 1.94 -14.09
CA PRO A 31 -31.58 3.18 -13.36
C PRO A 31 -32.44 3.20 -12.09
N SER A 32 -31.81 3.21 -10.93
CA SER A 32 -32.45 3.49 -9.65
C SER A 32 -32.75 4.98 -9.53
N LYS A 33 -33.85 5.31 -8.82
CA LYS A 33 -34.40 6.65 -8.60
C LYS A 33 -33.30 7.66 -8.25
N LYS A 34 -33.40 8.88 -8.86
CA LYS A 34 -32.58 10.05 -8.55
C LYS A 34 -32.55 10.25 -7.02
N ALA A 35 -31.41 9.92 -6.40
CA ALA A 35 -31.08 10.44 -5.10
C ALA A 35 -30.69 11.91 -5.28
N ASP A 36 -31.19 12.78 -4.41
CA ASP A 36 -30.79 14.18 -4.35
C ASP A 36 -29.26 14.24 -4.14
N LEU A 37 -28.55 14.48 -5.23
CA LEU A 37 -27.13 14.76 -5.20
C LEU A 37 -26.96 16.14 -4.57
N GLN A 38 -26.69 16.16 -3.26
CA GLN A 38 -26.15 17.36 -2.63
C GLN A 38 -24.86 17.69 -3.38
N VAL A 39 -24.81 18.89 -3.95
CA VAL A 39 -23.61 19.41 -4.62
C VAL A 39 -22.55 19.62 -3.52
N VAL A 40 -21.75 18.58 -3.32
CA VAL A 40 -20.59 18.68 -2.46
C VAL A 40 -19.61 19.63 -3.12
N LYS A 41 -19.34 20.76 -2.46
CA LYS A 41 -18.34 21.72 -2.95
C LYS A 41 -17.02 20.97 -3.15
N PRO A 42 -16.31 21.18 -4.28
CA PRO A 42 -15.06 20.50 -4.52
C PRO A 42 -14.07 20.84 -3.37
N VAL A 43 -13.55 19.79 -2.75
CA VAL A 43 -12.53 19.94 -1.68
C VAL A 43 -11.26 20.47 -2.32
N LYS A 44 -10.72 21.55 -1.75
CA LYS A 44 -9.46 22.13 -2.21
C LYS A 44 -8.30 21.36 -1.58
N THR A 45 -7.93 20.25 -2.20
CA THR A 45 -6.79 19.43 -1.79
C THR A 45 -5.46 19.96 -2.32
N THR A 46 -4.36 19.54 -1.73
CA THR A 46 -3.02 19.76 -2.29
C THR A 46 -2.80 18.90 -3.52
N LYS A 47 -1.75 19.20 -4.29
CA LYS A 47 -1.36 18.37 -5.44
C LYS A 47 -0.93 16.97 -5.01
N TYR A 48 -0.34 16.82 -3.81
CA TYR A 48 0.35 15.63 -3.34
C TYR A 48 -0.33 14.90 -2.19
N SER A 49 -1.41 15.44 -1.62
CA SER A 49 -2.12 14.84 -0.49
C SER A 49 -3.61 15.13 -0.53
N ASP A 50 -4.36 14.42 0.32
CA ASP A 50 -5.80 14.60 0.51
C ASP A 50 -6.14 15.66 1.57
N ILE A 51 -5.14 16.40 2.09
CA ILE A 51 -5.35 17.45 3.10
C ILE A 51 -6.26 18.53 2.54
N ASP A 52 -7.41 18.75 3.20
CA ASP A 52 -8.31 19.83 2.89
C ASP A 52 -7.85 21.14 3.54
N LEU A 53 -7.26 22.00 2.76
CA LEU A 53 -6.75 23.29 3.23
C LEU A 53 -7.86 24.24 3.72
N ASN A 54 -9.12 23.99 3.39
CA ASN A 54 -10.23 24.77 3.95
C ASN A 54 -10.58 24.33 5.37
N ASN A 55 -10.17 23.13 5.76
CA ASN A 55 -10.40 22.52 7.08
C ASN A 55 -9.09 22.15 7.78
N TRP A 56 -8.08 23.03 7.65
CA TRP A 56 -6.72 22.76 8.15
C TRP A 56 -6.66 22.41 9.65
N LYS A 57 -7.60 22.91 10.47
CA LYS A 57 -7.69 22.62 11.90
C LYS A 57 -7.97 21.15 12.22
N ALA A 58 -8.50 20.38 11.27
CA ALA A 58 -8.69 18.93 11.43
C ALA A 58 -7.37 18.16 11.41
N TYR A 59 -6.27 18.81 11.04
CA TYR A 59 -4.96 18.20 10.87
C TYR A 59 -3.95 18.63 11.95
N ASP A 60 -4.42 19.03 13.14
CA ASP A 60 -3.55 19.45 14.26
C ASP A 60 -2.60 18.33 14.74
N HIS A 61 -2.91 17.07 14.40
CA HIS A 61 -2.05 15.92 14.68
C HIS A 61 -0.84 15.82 13.75
N ILE A 62 -0.83 16.57 12.63
CA ILE A 62 0.32 16.60 11.73
C ILE A 62 1.44 17.44 12.36
N LYS A 63 2.56 16.79 12.60
CA LYS A 63 3.73 17.45 13.20
C LYS A 63 4.45 18.30 12.17
N THR A 64 4.57 19.59 12.42
CA THR A 64 5.22 20.55 11.52
C THR A 64 6.66 20.88 11.93
N ASP A 65 7.05 20.47 13.12
CA ASP A 65 8.40 20.69 13.66
C ASP A 65 9.44 19.74 13.04
N THR A 66 10.71 20.06 13.26
CA THR A 66 11.85 19.21 12.83
C THR A 66 12.09 18.03 13.78
N LEU A 67 11.63 18.13 15.01
CA LEU A 67 11.67 17.04 16.01
C LEU A 67 10.27 16.49 16.20
N TRP A 68 10.12 15.18 15.92
CA TRP A 68 8.86 14.48 16.12
C TRP A 68 8.95 13.60 17.36
N GLU A 69 8.19 13.93 18.36
CA GLU A 69 8.07 13.14 19.57
C GLU A 69 6.73 12.41 19.60
N PHE A 70 6.76 11.13 19.91
CA PHE A 70 5.60 10.28 20.09
C PHE A 70 5.66 9.64 21.48
N PRO A 71 4.60 9.76 22.31
CA PRO A 71 4.61 9.24 23.70
C PRO A 71 4.80 7.73 23.77
N SER A 72 4.33 7.01 22.77
CA SER A 72 4.44 5.56 22.67
C SER A 72 4.34 5.11 21.22
N ARG A 73 4.84 3.91 20.92
CA ARG A 73 4.61 3.23 19.64
C ARG A 73 3.15 2.83 19.50
N LEU A 74 2.52 3.12 18.35
CA LEU A 74 1.22 2.57 18.00
C LEU A 74 1.30 1.05 17.88
N ARG A 75 0.38 0.34 18.57
CA ARG A 75 0.29 -1.14 18.56
C ARG A 75 -0.96 -1.66 17.86
N GLU A 76 -1.90 -0.77 17.60
CA GLU A 76 -3.16 -1.10 16.92
C GLU A 76 -2.95 -1.24 15.41
N GLY A 77 -3.93 -1.85 14.73
CA GLY A 77 -3.90 -1.94 13.26
C GLY A 77 -3.05 -3.07 12.69
N GLY A 78 -2.65 -4.07 13.48
CA GLY A 78 -1.90 -5.24 12.98
C GLY A 78 -0.37 -5.14 13.17
N HIS A 79 0.11 -4.14 13.92
CA HIS A 79 1.54 -4.01 14.20
C HIS A 79 2.02 -4.97 15.28
N SER A 80 3.22 -5.56 15.10
CA SER A 80 3.93 -6.32 16.13
C SER A 80 5.27 -5.68 16.46
N ASN A 81 5.80 -5.99 17.67
CA ASN A 81 7.11 -5.54 18.11
C ASN A 81 8.17 -6.65 18.00
N GLU A 82 7.83 -7.76 17.36
CA GLU A 82 8.66 -8.97 17.34
C GLU A 82 9.86 -8.85 16.42
N TYR A 83 9.83 -7.92 15.49
CA TYR A 83 10.93 -7.68 14.57
C TYR A 83 11.76 -6.47 14.99
N HIS A 84 13.07 -6.68 15.24
CA HIS A 84 14.02 -5.62 15.51
C HIS A 84 14.23 -4.75 14.25
N GLY A 85 14.43 -3.44 14.44
CA GLY A 85 14.63 -2.51 13.32
C GLY A 85 13.36 -1.88 12.75
N ASN A 86 12.18 -2.25 13.24
CA ASN A 86 10.94 -1.58 12.83
C ASN A 86 10.88 -0.14 13.35
N TYR A 87 10.71 0.81 12.46
CA TYR A 87 10.33 2.16 12.87
C TYR A 87 8.88 2.22 13.39
N ILE A 88 8.54 3.26 14.12
CA ILE A 88 7.20 3.40 14.69
C ILE A 88 6.17 3.75 13.61
N PRO A 89 4.96 3.14 13.61
CA PRO A 89 3.94 3.34 12.58
C PRO A 89 3.54 4.79 12.36
N GLN A 90 3.57 5.60 13.41
CA GLN A 90 3.23 7.01 13.36
C GLN A 90 4.11 7.82 12.39
N ILE A 91 5.34 7.37 12.11
CA ILE A 91 6.20 8.02 11.10
C ILE A 91 5.58 7.82 9.72
N ALA A 92 5.17 6.60 9.38
CA ALA A 92 4.48 6.34 8.11
C ALA A 92 3.20 7.15 7.98
N GLN A 93 2.37 7.20 9.04
CA GLN A 93 1.15 8.01 9.06
C GLN A 93 1.43 9.48 8.74
N GLN A 94 2.40 10.09 9.43
CA GLN A 94 2.80 11.48 9.19
C GLN A 94 3.26 11.73 7.76
N LEU A 95 4.02 10.80 7.18
CA LEU A 95 4.54 10.93 5.82
C LEU A 95 3.43 10.72 4.78
N TYR A 96 2.60 9.68 4.94
CA TYR A 96 1.56 9.36 3.97
C TYR A 96 0.47 10.43 3.93
N GLU A 97 0.06 10.95 5.07
CA GLU A 97 -0.95 12.01 5.10
C GLU A 97 -0.49 13.28 4.39
N ARG A 98 0.79 13.61 4.49
CA ARG A 98 1.36 14.80 3.85
C ARG A 98 1.65 14.64 2.37
N PHE A 99 2.14 13.47 1.97
CA PHE A 99 2.80 13.30 0.68
C PHE A 99 2.15 12.28 -0.24
N THR A 100 1.02 11.69 0.17
CA THR A 100 0.27 10.74 -0.64
C THR A 100 -1.22 11.00 -0.59
N LYS A 101 -1.95 10.43 -1.56
CA LYS A 101 -3.40 10.40 -1.64
C LYS A 101 -3.93 8.98 -1.46
N LYS A 102 -5.21 8.86 -1.13
CA LYS A 102 -5.90 7.58 -1.19
C LYS A 102 -5.79 7.00 -2.60
N GLY A 103 -5.45 5.72 -2.64
CA GLY A 103 -5.20 5.00 -3.89
C GLY A 103 -3.77 5.10 -4.45
N ASP A 104 -2.93 6.02 -3.95
CA ASP A 104 -1.51 6.08 -4.32
C ASP A 104 -0.78 4.81 -3.92
N ILE A 105 0.27 4.46 -4.67
CA ILE A 105 1.16 3.34 -4.35
C ILE A 105 2.38 3.85 -3.58
N VAL A 106 2.59 3.25 -2.43
CA VAL A 106 3.83 3.32 -1.65
C VAL A 106 4.72 2.15 -2.05
N LEU A 107 5.96 2.41 -2.44
CA LEU A 107 6.98 1.39 -2.66
C LEU A 107 7.94 1.40 -1.47
N ASP A 108 8.12 0.24 -0.83
CA ASP A 108 9.11 0.05 0.24
C ASP A 108 10.09 -1.04 -0.17
N LEU A 109 11.36 -0.67 -0.31
CA LEU A 109 12.42 -1.58 -0.75
C LEU A 109 13.06 -2.38 0.40
N PHE A 110 12.71 -2.08 1.66
CA PHE A 110 13.22 -2.77 2.84
C PHE A 110 12.06 -3.07 3.78
N PHE A 111 11.14 -3.93 3.29
CA PHE A 111 9.79 -4.05 3.83
C PHE A 111 9.73 -4.57 5.27
N GLY A 112 10.68 -5.42 5.67
CA GLY A 112 10.75 -5.95 7.03
C GLY A 112 9.43 -6.59 7.47
N SER A 113 8.97 -6.23 8.65
CA SER A 113 7.68 -6.73 9.18
C SER A 113 6.44 -6.03 8.64
N GLY A 114 6.58 -5.20 7.60
CA GLY A 114 5.47 -4.61 6.86
C GLY A 114 4.84 -3.37 7.47
N THR A 115 5.53 -2.65 8.35
CA THR A 115 4.99 -1.44 8.99
C THR A 115 4.46 -0.42 7.97
N SER A 116 5.23 -0.14 6.93
CA SER A 116 4.86 0.76 5.83
C SER A 116 3.60 0.30 5.10
N GLY A 117 3.52 -0.99 4.78
CA GLY A 117 2.38 -1.56 4.07
C GLY A 117 1.10 -1.59 4.89
N ILE A 118 1.20 -1.94 6.17
CA ILE A 118 0.06 -1.94 7.10
C ILE A 118 -0.53 -0.54 7.17
N GLU A 119 0.30 0.49 7.37
CA GLU A 119 -0.17 1.87 7.42
C GLU A 119 -0.70 2.36 6.06
N ALA A 120 -0.06 2.00 4.96
CA ALA A 120 -0.57 2.35 3.64
C ALA A 120 -2.00 1.83 3.43
N VAL A 121 -2.24 0.55 3.71
CA VAL A 121 -3.57 -0.07 3.56
C VAL A 121 -4.58 0.51 4.54
N ASN A 122 -4.21 0.69 5.82
CA ASN A 122 -5.07 1.29 6.85
C ASN A 122 -5.53 2.70 6.47
N MET A 123 -4.67 3.45 5.78
CA MET A 123 -4.95 4.81 5.33
C MET A 123 -5.55 4.88 3.92
N GLY A 124 -5.90 3.74 3.31
CA GLY A 124 -6.50 3.66 1.98
C GLY A 124 -5.52 3.92 0.82
N ARG A 125 -4.22 3.73 1.06
CA ARG A 125 -3.19 3.68 0.03
C ARG A 125 -2.97 2.23 -0.36
N ARG A 126 -2.20 2.01 -1.43
CA ARG A 126 -1.73 0.71 -1.87
C ARG A 126 -0.23 0.59 -1.59
N CYS A 127 0.31 -0.61 -1.52
CA CYS A 127 1.73 -0.77 -1.24
C CYS A 127 2.35 -1.91 -2.07
N ILE A 128 3.60 -1.70 -2.47
CA ILE A 128 4.49 -2.74 -2.97
C ILE A 128 5.66 -2.79 -1.98
N GLY A 129 5.83 -3.93 -1.30
CA GLY A 129 6.93 -4.18 -0.39
C GLY A 129 7.91 -5.18 -0.98
N VAL A 130 9.21 -4.90 -0.86
CA VAL A 130 10.29 -5.82 -1.22
C VAL A 130 10.97 -6.29 0.07
N GLU A 131 11.02 -7.61 0.25
CA GLU A 131 11.63 -8.25 1.41
C GLU A 131 12.62 -9.32 0.95
N LEU A 132 13.80 -9.35 1.56
CA LEU A 132 14.85 -10.29 1.22
C LEU A 132 14.56 -11.71 1.72
N LYS A 133 13.99 -11.81 2.94
CA LYS A 133 13.78 -13.08 3.63
C LYS A 133 12.41 -13.64 3.31
N ASP A 134 12.36 -14.82 2.68
CA ASP A 134 11.12 -15.53 2.33
C ASP A 134 10.19 -15.71 3.53
N GLU A 135 10.73 -16.19 4.65
CA GLU A 135 9.96 -16.46 5.87
C GLU A 135 9.29 -15.18 6.41
N LEU A 136 9.99 -14.05 6.30
CA LEU A 136 9.44 -12.77 6.74
C LEU A 136 8.39 -12.24 5.78
N ALA A 137 8.61 -12.35 4.49
CA ALA A 137 7.64 -11.99 3.45
C ALA A 137 6.34 -12.81 3.60
N GLU A 138 6.45 -14.11 3.87
CA GLU A 138 5.33 -15.00 4.15
C GLU A 138 4.58 -14.56 5.42
N HIS A 139 5.28 -14.40 6.54
CA HIS A 139 4.69 -13.95 7.79
C HIS A 139 3.98 -12.61 7.66
N VAL A 140 4.55 -11.67 6.90
CA VAL A 140 3.88 -10.38 6.66
C VAL A 140 2.64 -10.54 5.79
N SER A 141 2.67 -11.45 4.82
CA SER A 141 1.50 -11.69 3.95
C SER A 141 0.27 -12.15 4.74
N GLU A 142 0.47 -12.90 5.83
CA GLU A 142 -0.61 -13.38 6.71
C GLU A 142 -1.36 -12.25 7.43
N LYS A 143 -0.74 -11.06 7.55
CA LYS A 143 -1.37 -9.89 8.16
C LYS A 143 -2.42 -9.23 7.28
N PHE A 144 -2.49 -9.59 6.00
CA PHE A 144 -3.41 -9.03 5.02
C PHE A 144 -4.46 -10.07 4.61
N THR A 145 -5.68 -9.61 4.40
CA THR A 145 -6.71 -10.47 3.83
C THR A 145 -6.37 -10.85 2.38
N PRO A 146 -6.86 -11.99 1.87
CA PRO A 146 -6.65 -12.35 0.46
C PRO A 146 -7.10 -11.26 -0.51
N LYS A 147 -8.16 -10.52 -0.17
CA LYS A 147 -8.62 -9.37 -0.97
C LYS A 147 -7.57 -8.27 -1.01
N GLN A 148 -7.03 -7.86 0.14
CA GLN A 148 -5.99 -6.83 0.21
C GLN A 148 -4.73 -7.21 -0.55
N LEU A 149 -4.31 -8.49 -0.47
CA LEU A 149 -3.18 -9.01 -1.25
C LEU A 149 -3.42 -8.96 -2.77
N VAL A 150 -4.66 -8.86 -3.21
CA VAL A 150 -4.99 -8.71 -4.63
C VAL A 150 -5.15 -7.25 -5.04
N THR A 151 -5.77 -6.41 -4.21
CA THR A 151 -6.13 -5.04 -4.59
C THR A 151 -5.15 -3.99 -4.10
N ASP A 152 -4.63 -4.16 -2.88
CA ASP A 152 -3.99 -3.07 -2.16
C ASP A 152 -2.51 -3.34 -1.85
N MET A 153 -2.09 -4.60 -1.86
CA MET A 153 -0.75 -5.01 -1.42
C MET A 153 -0.09 -5.95 -2.42
N ARG A 154 1.21 -5.75 -2.67
CA ARG A 154 2.09 -6.71 -3.31
C ARG A 154 3.34 -6.88 -2.47
N ILE A 155 3.70 -8.12 -2.18
CA ILE A 155 4.93 -8.46 -1.48
C ILE A 155 5.81 -9.24 -2.46
N ILE A 156 7.02 -8.74 -2.65
CA ILE A 156 8.02 -9.29 -3.56
C ILE A 156 9.16 -9.82 -2.72
N CYS A 157 9.42 -11.12 -2.79
CA CYS A 157 10.63 -11.67 -2.23
C CYS A 157 11.79 -11.48 -3.20
N ALA A 158 12.72 -10.61 -2.84
CA ALA A 158 13.90 -10.28 -3.65
C ALA A 158 14.93 -9.50 -2.84
N ASP A 159 16.17 -9.57 -3.30
CA ASP A 159 17.21 -8.63 -2.87
C ASP A 159 16.99 -7.28 -3.57
N SER A 160 16.78 -6.24 -2.78
CA SER A 160 16.57 -4.87 -3.27
C SER A 160 17.77 -4.27 -4.00
N ALA A 161 18.95 -4.86 -3.84
CA ALA A 161 20.15 -4.48 -4.55
C ALA A 161 20.37 -5.27 -5.86
N SER A 162 19.51 -6.28 -6.14
CA SER A 162 19.62 -7.08 -7.35
C SER A 162 19.18 -6.31 -8.60
N GLU A 163 19.76 -6.65 -9.75
CA GLU A 163 19.35 -6.07 -11.04
C GLU A 163 17.90 -6.43 -11.41
N GLU A 164 17.39 -7.55 -10.90
CA GLU A 164 16.05 -8.05 -11.20
C GLU A 164 14.92 -7.35 -10.44
N VAL A 165 15.24 -6.66 -9.33
CA VAL A 165 14.20 -6.05 -8.48
C VAL A 165 13.37 -5.02 -9.25
N GLY A 166 14.01 -4.25 -10.13
CA GLY A 166 13.33 -3.26 -10.96
C GLY A 166 12.24 -3.87 -11.84
N GLU A 167 12.54 -4.99 -12.49
CA GLU A 167 11.56 -5.71 -13.34
C GLU A 167 10.41 -6.30 -12.50
N LYS A 168 10.71 -6.86 -11.32
CA LYS A 168 9.69 -7.39 -10.42
C LYS A 168 8.76 -6.28 -9.91
N VAL A 169 9.31 -5.13 -9.54
CA VAL A 169 8.51 -3.96 -9.12
C VAL A 169 7.67 -3.44 -10.28
N GLN A 170 8.23 -3.34 -11.49
CA GLN A 170 7.45 -2.91 -12.66
C GLN A 170 6.30 -3.88 -12.95
N CYS A 171 6.55 -5.18 -12.88
CA CYS A 171 5.48 -6.18 -13.03
C CYS A 171 4.37 -6.02 -11.97
N ALA A 172 4.73 -5.73 -10.72
CA ALA A 172 3.74 -5.47 -9.68
C ALA A 172 2.93 -4.19 -9.95
N LEU A 173 3.57 -3.13 -10.44
CA LEU A 173 2.90 -1.89 -10.86
C LEU A 173 1.92 -2.14 -12.00
N ASP A 174 2.33 -2.89 -13.03
CA ASP A 174 1.48 -3.24 -14.18
C ASP A 174 0.23 -4.01 -13.73
N ILE A 175 0.39 -4.98 -12.81
CA ILE A 175 -0.73 -5.74 -12.22
C ILE A 175 -1.68 -4.82 -11.44
N MET A 176 -1.14 -3.80 -10.76
CA MET A 176 -1.93 -2.81 -10.01
C MET A 176 -2.51 -1.70 -10.90
N GLY A 177 -2.21 -1.71 -12.21
CA GLY A 177 -2.71 -0.75 -13.18
C GLY A 177 -2.07 0.63 -13.10
N GLU A 178 -0.82 0.72 -12.66
CA GLU A 178 -0.08 1.95 -12.47
C GLU A 178 1.27 1.92 -13.22
N GLU A 179 1.72 3.07 -13.67
CA GLU A 179 3.02 3.20 -14.33
C GLU A 179 4.18 3.38 -13.33
N LYS A 180 3.88 3.91 -12.14
CA LYS A 180 4.88 4.23 -11.10
C LYS A 180 4.27 4.32 -9.72
N ALA A 181 5.08 4.11 -8.69
CA ALA A 181 4.75 4.45 -7.32
C ALA A 181 4.81 5.98 -7.11
N GLN A 182 3.95 6.48 -6.24
CA GLN A 182 3.88 7.90 -5.92
C GLN A 182 4.75 8.27 -4.72
N PHE A 183 5.08 7.29 -3.88
CA PHE A 183 5.90 7.50 -2.69
C PHE A 183 6.88 6.33 -2.50
N LEU A 184 8.13 6.65 -2.20
CA LEU A 184 9.19 5.67 -1.94
C LEU A 184 9.63 5.74 -0.48
N VAL A 185 9.61 4.59 0.19
CA VAL A 185 10.18 4.39 1.52
C VAL A 185 11.52 3.70 1.39
N LEU A 186 12.54 4.29 1.99
CA LEU A 186 13.88 3.71 2.09
C LEU A 186 14.30 3.72 3.55
N HIS A 187 14.13 2.60 4.22
CA HIS A 187 14.57 2.38 5.58
C HIS A 187 15.43 1.12 5.61
N PRO A 188 16.68 1.21 5.13
CA PRO A 188 17.58 0.07 5.05
C PRO A 188 17.90 -0.47 6.45
N PRO A 189 18.26 -1.76 6.57
CA PRO A 189 18.67 -2.33 7.84
C PRO A 189 19.91 -1.61 8.36
N TYR A 190 20.00 -1.53 9.68
CA TYR A 190 21.22 -1.08 10.35
C TYR A 190 22.29 -2.16 10.28
N ASP A 191 23.55 -1.78 10.46
CA ASP A 191 24.74 -2.59 10.22
C ASP A 191 24.75 -3.95 10.95
N ASP A 192 23.98 -4.08 12.03
CA ASP A 192 23.99 -5.24 12.94
C ASP A 192 22.69 -6.08 12.89
N ILE A 193 21.87 -5.95 11.86
CA ILE A 193 20.57 -6.64 11.80
C ILE A 193 20.55 -7.75 10.74
#